data_8ab8793cf6788426c1310461769a2960
#
_entry.id   8ab8793cf6788426c1310461769a2960
#
_cell.length_a   1.000
_cell.length_b   1.000
_cell.length_c   1.000
_cell.angle_alpha   90.00
_cell.angle_beta   90.00
_cell.angle_gamma   90.00
#
_symmetry.space_group_name_H-M   'P 1'
#
loop_
_entity.id
_entity.type
_entity.pdbx_description
1 polymer ?
#
loop_
_entity_poly.entity_id
_entity_poly.type
_entity_poly.pdbx_seq_one_letter_code
_entity_poly.pdbx_strand_id
1 'polypeptide(L)'
;MQSGLIQKLSPMLKGAQRRQLRGLAHSLKPVVQVGQQGVTEMVIRQLETALYDHELVKVKINNTFDGAIEDAASELAAGTGSACVQQIGHILVYYKANPDKPVIELVRTGD
;
A
#
# COMPACT_ATOMS: atom_id res chain seq x y z
N MET A 1 -21.19 1.29 -5.98
CA MET A 1 -21.36 1.71 -4.64
C MET A 1 -20.24 1.30 -3.79
N GLN A 2 -19.93 0.03 -3.70
CA GLN A 2 -18.78 -0.37 -2.93
C GLN A 2 -17.51 0.28 -3.45
N SER A 3 -17.36 0.34 -4.75
CA SER A 3 -16.18 0.95 -5.31
C SER A 3 -16.08 2.42 -4.97
N GLY A 4 -17.22 3.11 -4.91
CA GLY A 4 -17.21 4.51 -4.54
C GLY A 4 -16.75 4.72 -3.11
N LEU A 5 -17.19 3.83 -2.20
CA LEU A 5 -16.77 3.91 -0.82
C LEU A 5 -15.30 3.60 -0.66
N ILE A 6 -14.82 2.59 -1.37
CA ILE A 6 -13.41 2.24 -1.34
C ILE A 6 -12.57 3.39 -1.83
N GLN A 7 -13.01 4.07 -2.88
CA GLN A 7 -12.28 5.21 -3.41
C GLN A 7 -12.21 6.36 -2.42
N LYS A 8 -13.22 6.50 -1.57
CA LYS A 8 -13.19 7.53 -0.53
C LYS A 8 -12.20 7.18 0.56
N LEU A 9 -12.07 5.89 0.87
CA LEU A 9 -11.13 5.43 1.89
C LEU A 9 -9.70 5.39 1.36
N SER A 10 -9.53 5.11 0.07
CA SER A 10 -8.22 5.08 -0.56
C SER A 10 -8.05 6.34 -1.40
N PRO A 11 -6.81 6.84 -1.53
CA PRO A 11 -6.58 7.98 -2.39
C PRO A 11 -7.05 7.69 -3.81
N MET A 12 -7.73 8.65 -4.41
CA MET A 12 -8.17 8.52 -5.80
C MET A 12 -7.02 8.91 -6.69
N LEU A 13 -6.09 7.99 -6.87
CA LEU A 13 -4.86 8.27 -7.59
C LEU A 13 -5.11 8.24 -9.10
N LYS A 14 -4.64 9.27 -9.76
CA LYS A 14 -4.66 9.33 -11.21
C LYS A 14 -3.50 8.52 -11.78
N GLY A 15 -3.57 8.21 -13.07
CA GLY A 15 -2.56 7.40 -13.71
C GLY A 15 -1.15 7.95 -13.54
N ALA A 16 -0.99 9.26 -13.71
CA ALA A 16 0.31 9.89 -13.55
C ALA A 16 0.83 9.76 -12.12
N GLN A 17 -0.06 9.87 -11.15
CA GLN A 17 0.33 9.72 -9.76
C GLN A 17 0.72 8.29 -9.44
N ARG A 18 -0.01 7.31 -9.97
CA ARG A 18 0.37 5.92 -9.80
C ARG A 18 1.73 5.63 -10.42
N ARG A 19 2.00 6.17 -11.59
CA ARG A 19 3.31 6.00 -12.23
C ARG A 19 4.42 6.60 -11.39
N GLN A 20 4.16 7.79 -10.83
CA GLN A 20 5.13 8.42 -9.94
C GLN A 20 5.45 7.54 -8.75
N LEU A 21 4.41 7.01 -8.11
CA LEU A 21 4.59 6.18 -6.92
C LEU A 21 5.31 4.89 -7.25
N ARG A 22 4.99 4.26 -8.39
CA ARG A 22 5.69 3.06 -8.81
C ARG A 22 7.16 3.33 -9.05
N GLY A 23 7.46 4.49 -9.65
CA GLY A 23 8.85 4.87 -9.86
C GLY A 23 9.61 5.07 -8.57
N LEU A 24 8.99 5.77 -7.62
CA LEU A 24 9.61 5.96 -6.31
C LEU A 24 9.81 4.65 -5.58
N ALA A 25 8.84 3.74 -5.69
CA ALA A 25 8.91 2.46 -5.00
C ALA A 25 10.01 1.56 -5.54
N HIS A 26 10.45 1.80 -6.78
CA HIS A 26 11.42 0.93 -7.42
C HIS A 26 12.70 0.78 -6.60
N SER A 27 13.13 1.85 -5.92
CA SER A 27 14.34 1.83 -5.12
C SER A 27 14.11 1.44 -3.67
N LEU A 28 12.86 1.25 -3.26
CA LEU A 28 12.56 0.90 -1.87
C LEU A 28 12.74 -0.59 -1.64
N LYS A 29 13.01 -0.94 -0.38
CA LYS A 29 13.05 -2.33 0.05
C LYS A 29 11.82 -2.63 0.91
N PRO A 30 11.34 -3.88 0.91
CA PRO A 30 10.22 -4.23 1.77
C PRO A 30 10.58 -4.03 3.24
N VAL A 31 9.65 -3.44 4.00
CA VAL A 31 9.83 -3.23 5.43
C VAL A 31 8.75 -3.94 6.24
N VAL A 32 7.76 -4.52 5.58
CA VAL A 32 6.73 -5.33 6.21
C VAL A 32 6.66 -6.65 5.48
N GLN A 33 6.46 -7.73 6.22
CA GLN A 33 6.37 -9.06 5.63
C GLN A 33 5.11 -9.75 6.12
N VAL A 34 4.51 -10.53 5.21
CA VAL A 34 3.37 -11.38 5.53
C VAL A 34 3.86 -12.82 5.40
N GLY A 35 3.77 -13.58 6.49
CA GLY A 35 4.26 -14.91 6.51
C GLY A 35 3.16 -15.95 6.70
N GLN A 36 3.52 -17.05 7.37
CA GLN A 36 2.65 -18.21 7.52
C GLN A 36 1.31 -17.86 8.17
N GLN A 37 1.30 -16.91 9.09
CA GLN A 37 0.09 -16.55 9.81
C GLN A 37 -0.80 -15.57 9.06
N GLY A 38 -0.36 -15.12 7.91
CA GLY A 38 -1.16 -14.24 7.07
C GLY A 38 -1.21 -12.79 7.57
N VAL A 39 -2.28 -12.10 7.21
CA VAL A 39 -2.45 -10.71 7.56
C VAL A 39 -3.02 -10.64 8.98
N THR A 40 -2.12 -10.54 9.95
CA THR A 40 -2.49 -10.45 11.35
C THR A 40 -2.66 -8.99 11.75
N GLU A 41 -3.24 -8.79 12.94
CA GLU A 41 -3.38 -7.45 13.49
C GLU A 41 -2.02 -6.78 13.64
N MET A 42 -0.99 -7.54 14.02
CA MET A 42 0.35 -7.00 14.14
C MET A 42 0.89 -6.51 12.80
N VAL A 43 0.66 -7.28 11.74
CA VAL A 43 1.10 -6.88 10.40
C VAL A 43 0.39 -5.60 9.97
N ILE A 44 -0.91 -5.50 10.25
CA ILE A 44 -1.67 -4.29 9.95
C ILE A 44 -1.05 -3.08 10.67
N ARG A 45 -0.73 -3.23 11.95
CA ARG A 45 -0.13 -2.14 12.71
C ARG A 45 1.25 -1.77 12.18
N GLN A 46 2.04 -2.76 11.80
CA GLN A 46 3.36 -2.49 11.24
C GLN A 46 3.24 -1.69 9.95
N LEU A 47 2.28 -2.06 9.10
CA LEU A 47 2.09 -1.33 7.86
C LEU A 47 1.56 0.09 8.13
N GLU A 48 0.64 0.24 9.08
CA GLU A 48 0.16 1.57 9.44
C GLU A 48 1.29 2.47 9.91
N THR A 49 2.16 1.95 10.77
CA THR A 49 3.29 2.73 11.27
C THR A 49 4.23 3.13 10.15
N ALA A 50 4.55 2.17 9.28
CA ALA A 50 5.45 2.45 8.17
C ALA A 50 4.84 3.47 7.21
N LEU A 51 3.54 3.36 6.93
CA LEU A 51 2.85 4.32 6.07
C LEU A 51 2.82 5.70 6.69
N TYR A 52 2.64 5.79 8.00
CA TYR A 52 2.66 7.09 8.67
C TYR A 52 4.03 7.75 8.51
N ASP A 53 5.09 6.96 8.62
CA ASP A 53 6.44 7.51 8.55
C ASP A 53 6.89 7.81 7.12
N HIS A 54 6.46 7.02 6.15
CA HIS A 54 7.03 7.06 4.80
C HIS A 54 6.04 7.33 3.68
N GLU A 55 4.77 7.20 3.92
CA GLU A 55 3.68 7.33 2.95
C GLU A 55 3.70 6.26 1.84
N LEU A 56 4.88 5.77 1.46
CA LEU A 56 5.02 4.75 0.41
C LEU A 56 5.83 3.60 0.98
N VAL A 57 5.27 2.39 0.93
CA VAL A 57 5.84 1.25 1.63
C VAL A 57 5.72 0.00 0.76
N LYS A 58 6.77 -0.81 0.74
CA LYS A 58 6.73 -2.14 0.13
C LYS A 58 6.48 -3.21 1.18
N VAL A 59 5.65 -4.16 0.81
CA VAL A 59 5.33 -5.33 1.63
C VAL A 59 5.72 -6.57 0.85
N LYS A 60 6.39 -7.50 1.51
CA LYS A 60 6.74 -8.77 0.90
C LYS A 60 5.82 -9.87 1.42
N ILE A 61 5.25 -10.63 0.51
CA ILE A 61 4.49 -11.83 0.86
C ILE A 61 5.45 -13.00 0.79
N ASN A 62 5.77 -13.58 1.95
CA ASN A 62 6.70 -14.71 2.00
C ASN A 62 6.08 -15.94 1.38
N ASN A 63 6.94 -16.85 0.92
CA ASN A 63 6.45 -18.09 0.32
C ASN A 63 5.82 -19.03 1.34
N THR A 64 5.94 -18.73 2.63
CA THR A 64 5.25 -19.48 3.68
C THR A 64 3.79 -19.08 3.81
N PHE A 65 3.38 -17.96 3.19
CA PHE A 65 1.99 -17.55 3.19
C PHE A 65 1.18 -18.52 2.34
N ASP A 66 0.09 -19.02 2.90
CA ASP A 66 -0.70 -20.09 2.31
C ASP A 66 -2.02 -19.60 1.75
N GLY A 67 -2.12 -18.34 1.42
CA GLY A 67 -3.35 -17.79 0.86
C GLY A 67 -3.12 -17.19 -0.49
N ALA A 68 -4.16 -16.56 -1.03
CA ALA A 68 -4.06 -15.82 -2.27
C ALA A 68 -3.47 -14.45 -2.00
N ILE A 69 -2.49 -14.05 -2.81
CA ILE A 69 -1.85 -12.75 -2.63
C ILE A 69 -2.86 -11.62 -2.78
N GLU A 70 -3.83 -11.78 -3.69
CA GLU A 70 -4.86 -10.78 -3.90
C GLU A 70 -5.71 -10.54 -2.66
N ASP A 71 -5.99 -11.62 -1.92
CA ASP A 71 -6.74 -11.48 -0.67
C ASP A 71 -5.93 -10.74 0.38
N ALA A 72 -4.65 -11.10 0.51
CA ALA A 72 -3.77 -10.39 1.43
C ALA A 72 -3.67 -8.93 1.05
N ALA A 73 -3.54 -8.64 -0.24
CA ALA A 73 -3.43 -7.26 -0.71
C ALA A 73 -4.66 -6.45 -0.32
N SER A 74 -5.85 -7.04 -0.48
CA SER A 74 -7.09 -6.36 -0.13
C SER A 74 -7.21 -6.16 1.37
N GLU A 75 -6.84 -7.15 2.16
CA GLU A 75 -6.92 -7.05 3.61
C GLU A 75 -5.98 -5.97 4.14
N LEU A 76 -4.78 -5.89 3.58
CA LEU A 76 -3.82 -4.87 3.98
C LEU A 76 -4.32 -3.47 3.64
N ALA A 77 -4.86 -3.31 2.45
CA ALA A 77 -5.39 -2.01 2.04
C ALA A 77 -6.56 -1.59 2.92
N ALA A 78 -7.49 -2.51 3.16
CA ALA A 78 -8.68 -2.22 3.96
C ALA A 78 -8.29 -1.94 5.41
N GLY A 79 -7.37 -2.71 5.97
CA GLY A 79 -6.99 -2.57 7.37
C GLY A 79 -6.24 -1.30 7.67
N THR A 80 -5.57 -0.71 6.68
CA THR A 80 -4.77 0.50 6.88
C THR A 80 -5.38 1.74 6.23
N GLY A 81 -6.40 1.57 5.39
CA GLY A 81 -6.96 2.69 4.66
C GLY A 81 -6.00 3.23 3.61
N SER A 82 -5.16 2.36 3.04
CA SER A 82 -4.18 2.74 2.04
C SER A 82 -4.56 2.20 0.68
N ALA A 83 -3.86 2.67 -0.34
CA ALA A 83 -4.06 2.20 -1.71
C ALA A 83 -2.93 1.27 -2.10
N CYS A 84 -3.28 0.10 -2.63
CA CYS A 84 -2.28 -0.79 -3.23
C CYS A 84 -2.02 -0.29 -4.64
N VAL A 85 -0.83 0.26 -4.87
CA VAL A 85 -0.55 0.90 -6.16
C VAL A 85 0.14 -0.04 -7.13
N GLN A 86 0.66 -1.17 -6.66
CA GLN A 86 1.32 -2.11 -7.54
C GLN A 86 1.46 -3.46 -6.87
N GLN A 87 1.36 -4.52 -7.67
CA GLN A 87 1.69 -5.88 -7.24
C GLN A 87 2.64 -6.47 -8.27
N ILE A 88 3.82 -6.85 -7.82
CA ILE A 88 4.80 -7.51 -8.68
C ILE A 88 5.20 -8.80 -7.99
N GLY A 89 4.69 -9.94 -8.52
CA GLY A 89 4.98 -11.21 -7.89
C GLY A 89 4.53 -11.20 -6.44
N HIS A 90 5.46 -11.37 -5.53
CA HIS A 90 5.20 -11.41 -4.11
C HIS A 90 5.43 -10.07 -3.40
N ILE A 91 5.58 -8.99 -4.18
CA ILE A 91 5.81 -7.66 -3.62
C ILE A 91 4.58 -6.79 -3.85
N LEU A 92 4.11 -6.14 -2.78
CA LEU A 92 3.00 -5.20 -2.85
C LEU A 92 3.51 -3.81 -2.47
N VAL A 93 2.96 -2.79 -3.12
CA VAL A 93 3.33 -1.41 -2.85
C VAL A 93 2.10 -0.67 -2.38
N TYR A 94 2.21 0.01 -1.24
CA TYR A 94 1.10 0.75 -0.64
C TYR A 94 1.43 2.21 -0.49
N TYR A 95 0.42 3.04 -0.65
CA TYR A 95 0.53 4.48 -0.46
C TYR A 95 -0.60 4.98 0.40
N LYS A 96 -0.26 5.85 1.36
CA LYS A 96 -1.26 6.55 2.16
C LYS A 96 -0.71 7.93 2.49
N ALA A 97 -1.44 8.97 2.08
CA ALA A 97 -1.04 10.34 2.37
C ALA A 97 -1.07 10.60 3.87
N ASN A 98 -0.09 11.34 4.35
CA ASN A 98 -0.02 11.76 5.75
C ASN A 98 -0.17 13.28 5.81
N PRO A 99 -1.35 13.78 6.17
CA PRO A 99 -1.56 15.23 6.20
C PRO A 99 -0.75 15.95 7.26
N ASP A 100 -0.32 15.22 8.30
CA ASP A 100 0.47 15.82 9.38
C ASP A 100 1.94 15.93 9.02
N LYS A 101 2.45 14.95 8.27
CA LYS A 101 3.87 14.89 7.93
C LYS A 101 4.02 14.42 6.49
N PRO A 102 3.65 15.25 5.52
CA PRO A 102 3.75 14.82 4.12
C PRO A 102 5.20 14.59 3.72
N VAL A 103 5.44 13.48 3.03
CA VAL A 103 6.76 13.07 2.57
C VAL A 103 6.83 13.18 1.05
N ILE A 104 5.75 12.79 0.38
CA ILE A 104 5.72 12.71 -1.07
C ILE A 104 4.76 13.76 -1.62
N GLU A 105 5.25 14.56 -2.55
CA GLU A 105 4.39 15.49 -3.25
C GLU A 105 3.96 14.84 -4.55
N LEU A 106 2.68 14.49 -4.64
CA LEU A 106 2.15 13.86 -5.84
C LEU A 106 2.10 14.86 -6.97
N VAL A 107 2.40 14.37 -8.18
CA VAL A 107 2.33 15.22 -9.36
C VAL A 107 0.90 15.69 -9.58
N ARG A 108 0.76 16.87 -10.13
CA ARG A 108 -0.54 17.39 -10.48
C ARG A 108 -0.99 16.76 -11.77
N THR A 109 -2.29 16.51 -11.87
CA THR A 109 -2.84 15.85 -13.05
C THR A 109 -3.48 16.80 -14.03
N GLY A 110 -3.57 18.06 -13.69
CA GLY A 110 -4.07 19.05 -14.62
C GLY A 110 -5.57 19.12 -14.81
N ASP A 111 -6.32 18.50 -13.96
CA ASP A 111 -7.79 18.54 -14.08
C ASP A 111 -8.40 19.61 -13.27
#